data_d8c56ad7f9ef7ef461694d809978ea96
#
_entry.id   d8c56ad7f9ef7ef461694d809978ea96
#
_cell.length_a   1.000
_cell.length_b   1.000
_cell.length_c   1.000
_cell.angle_alpha   90.00
_cell.angle_beta   90.00
_cell.angle_gamma   90.00
#
_symmetry.space_group_name_H-M   'P 1'
#
loop_
_entity.id
_entity.type
_entity.pdbx_description
1 polymer ?
#
loop_
_entity_poly.entity_id
_entity_poly.type
_entity_poly.pdbx_seq_one_letter_code
_entity_poly.pdbx_strand_id
1 'polypeptide(L)'
;MHSSETIKVVPARYPLRVVGALVALLVLAVVIQSVAFNPRWEWGVFARWFFDPVILEGLGQTLLLTLLGTVLSVIFGGLLALARLSSSWLFSSLAWGYIWLFRSLPLIVVLIILYNFSYLYDTLSLGIPFTGVTWASYQTINVLGQFSTAVVGLTLVQSAYTAEIIRGGFLGVDHGQYEAAAALGLPAWRRTLRIILPQALRTILPSGFNEIISLAKGTAMVYVLAMPELFYTIQMIYNRTQEVIPLLMVGAAWYLAITSVLSAIQYLVERGLARSERRSAVNSARSSRLNQPARQAQPQEAVHAQLS
;
A
#
# COMPACT_ATOMS: atom_id res chain seq x y z
N MET A 1 30.25 1.30 58.90
CA MET A 1 30.99 1.07 57.63
C MET A 1 30.20 0.07 56.80
N HIS A 2 29.32 0.53 55.88
CA HIS A 2 28.64 -0.33 54.94
C HIS A 2 29.48 -0.35 53.66
N SER A 3 30.10 -1.50 53.38
CA SER A 3 30.80 -1.75 52.13
C SER A 3 29.74 -1.83 51.00
N SER A 4 29.76 -0.86 50.08
CA SER A 4 28.97 -0.92 48.84
C SER A 4 29.55 -2.02 47.93
N GLU A 5 28.92 -3.19 47.94
CA GLU A 5 29.23 -4.24 46.95
C GLU A 5 28.86 -3.70 45.56
N THR A 6 29.87 -3.47 44.74
CA THR A 6 29.71 -3.14 43.33
C THR A 6 29.23 -4.39 42.58
N ILE A 7 27.93 -4.40 42.17
CA ILE A 7 27.35 -5.45 41.36
C ILE A 7 28.06 -5.42 39.99
N LYS A 8 28.85 -6.43 39.70
CA LYS A 8 29.54 -6.62 38.40
C LYS A 8 28.53 -7.17 37.37
N VAL A 9 28.04 -6.31 36.50
CA VAL A 9 27.17 -6.72 35.39
C VAL A 9 28.01 -7.51 34.39
N VAL A 10 27.78 -8.82 34.31
CA VAL A 10 28.42 -9.70 33.31
C VAL A 10 27.47 -9.85 32.13
N PRO A 11 27.91 -9.52 30.91
CA PRO A 11 27.04 -9.68 29.73
C PRO A 11 26.71 -11.15 29.50
N ALA A 12 25.42 -11.46 29.34
CA ALA A 12 24.95 -12.82 29.06
C ALA A 12 25.50 -13.30 27.70
N ARG A 13 26.27 -14.39 27.72
CA ARG A 13 26.78 -15.02 26.49
C ARG A 13 25.75 -16.04 26.00
N TYR A 14 25.29 -15.88 24.76
CA TYR A 14 24.35 -16.80 24.12
C TYR A 14 25.05 -17.63 23.03
N PRO A 15 25.81 -18.69 23.38
CA PRO A 15 26.57 -19.49 22.42
C PRO A 15 25.69 -20.12 21.36
N LEU A 16 24.45 -20.52 21.69
CA LEU A 16 23.47 -21.06 20.75
C LEU A 16 23.08 -20.06 19.65
N ARG A 17 23.07 -18.75 19.93
CA ARG A 17 22.83 -17.73 18.91
C ARG A 17 23.96 -17.65 17.90
N VAL A 18 25.18 -17.80 18.34
CA VAL A 18 26.37 -17.81 17.47
C VAL A 18 26.34 -19.06 16.58
N VAL A 19 26.07 -20.23 17.16
CA VAL A 19 25.92 -21.48 16.40
C VAL A 19 24.80 -21.36 15.39
N GLY A 20 23.64 -20.85 15.79
CA GLY A 20 22.50 -20.60 14.87
C GLY A 20 22.87 -19.65 13.72
N ALA A 21 23.59 -18.56 13.99
CA ALA A 21 24.06 -17.63 12.98
C ALA A 21 25.05 -18.28 11.99
N LEU A 22 25.98 -19.10 12.50
CA LEU A 22 26.95 -19.84 11.67
C LEU A 22 26.23 -20.86 10.75
N VAL A 23 25.27 -21.61 11.29
CA VAL A 23 24.45 -22.54 10.50
C VAL A 23 23.66 -21.78 9.42
N ALA A 24 23.04 -20.66 9.76
CA ALA A 24 22.30 -19.85 8.79
C ALA A 24 23.23 -19.32 7.67
N LEU A 25 24.42 -18.84 8.02
CA LEU A 25 25.42 -18.39 7.05
C LEU A 25 25.93 -19.54 6.17
N LEU A 26 26.13 -20.72 6.73
CA LEU A 26 26.53 -21.91 5.96
C LEU A 26 25.43 -22.30 4.95
N VAL A 27 24.18 -22.38 5.41
CA VAL A 27 23.02 -22.66 4.52
C VAL A 27 22.95 -21.63 3.40
N LEU A 28 23.06 -20.34 3.75
CA LEU A 28 23.05 -19.25 2.78
C LEU A 28 24.20 -19.39 1.76
N ALA A 29 25.40 -19.70 2.21
CA ALA A 29 26.56 -19.92 1.33
C ALA A 29 26.36 -21.10 0.38
N VAL A 30 25.79 -22.22 0.86
CA VAL A 30 25.45 -23.38 0.01
C VAL A 30 24.39 -23.03 -1.02
N VAL A 31 23.35 -22.27 -0.64
CA VAL A 31 22.32 -21.81 -1.58
C VAL A 31 22.93 -20.89 -2.65
N ILE A 32 23.72 -19.89 -2.23
CA ILE A 32 24.38 -18.98 -3.18
C ILE A 32 25.31 -19.76 -4.13
N GLN A 33 26.13 -20.69 -3.62
CA GLN A 33 26.99 -21.52 -4.42
C GLN A 33 26.18 -22.36 -5.41
N SER A 34 25.09 -22.99 -4.98
CA SER A 34 24.22 -23.79 -5.83
C SER A 34 23.62 -22.95 -6.95
N VAL A 35 23.15 -21.74 -6.67
CA VAL A 35 22.57 -20.84 -7.65
C VAL A 35 23.61 -20.29 -8.62
N ALA A 36 24.79 -19.88 -8.11
CA ALA A 36 25.82 -19.26 -8.92
C ALA A 36 26.51 -20.23 -9.90
N PHE A 37 26.73 -21.47 -9.47
CA PHE A 37 27.55 -22.45 -10.22
C PHE A 37 26.76 -23.55 -10.91
N ASN A 38 25.45 -23.64 -10.73
CA ASN A 38 24.65 -24.64 -11.43
C ASN A 38 24.40 -24.18 -12.89
N PRO A 39 24.90 -24.94 -13.90
CA PRO A 39 24.74 -24.54 -15.31
C PRO A 39 23.30 -24.40 -15.79
N ARG A 40 22.34 -25.06 -15.12
CA ARG A 40 20.90 -25.00 -15.45
C ARG A 40 20.26 -23.64 -15.23
N TRP A 41 20.94 -22.72 -14.54
CA TRP A 41 20.45 -21.34 -14.39
C TRP A 41 20.71 -20.47 -15.63
N GLU A 42 21.61 -20.92 -16.52
CA GLU A 42 21.87 -20.27 -17.81
C GLU A 42 22.05 -18.75 -17.70
N TRP A 43 22.96 -18.30 -16.82
CA TRP A 43 23.21 -16.88 -16.56
C TRP A 43 23.50 -16.05 -17.82
N GLY A 44 24.08 -16.67 -18.86
CA GLY A 44 24.30 -16.00 -20.14
C GLY A 44 22.99 -15.66 -20.87
N VAL A 45 21.99 -16.56 -20.79
CA VAL A 45 20.64 -16.31 -21.31
C VAL A 45 19.93 -15.23 -20.53
N PHE A 46 20.00 -15.29 -19.20
CA PHE A 46 19.48 -14.22 -18.33
C PHE A 46 20.04 -12.85 -18.72
N ALA A 47 21.37 -12.71 -18.86
CA ALA A 47 22.01 -11.44 -19.19
C ALA A 47 21.60 -10.94 -20.58
N ARG A 48 21.41 -11.83 -21.55
CA ARG A 48 20.94 -11.49 -22.91
C ARG A 48 19.55 -10.87 -22.90
N TRP A 49 18.61 -11.46 -22.15
CA TRP A 49 17.22 -11.03 -22.12
C TRP A 49 16.93 -9.87 -21.16
N PHE A 50 17.80 -9.62 -20.16
CA PHE A 50 17.50 -8.69 -19.08
C PHE A 50 17.20 -7.26 -19.56
N PHE A 51 17.93 -6.78 -20.56
CA PHE A 51 17.73 -5.47 -21.18
C PHE A 51 17.18 -5.55 -22.61
N ASP A 52 16.61 -6.68 -22.99
CA ASP A 52 16.02 -6.82 -24.32
C ASP A 52 14.87 -5.81 -24.49
N PRO A 53 14.79 -5.10 -25.65
CA PRO A 53 13.77 -4.09 -25.89
C PRO A 53 12.33 -4.60 -25.68
N VAL A 54 12.05 -5.85 -26.05
CA VAL A 54 10.72 -6.47 -25.88
C VAL A 54 10.37 -6.62 -24.41
N ILE A 55 11.34 -7.00 -23.56
CA ILE A 55 11.16 -7.10 -22.11
C ILE A 55 10.93 -5.70 -21.51
N LEU A 56 11.71 -4.70 -21.95
CA LEU A 56 11.56 -3.32 -21.47
C LEU A 56 10.23 -2.70 -21.89
N GLU A 57 9.69 -3.03 -23.04
CA GLU A 57 8.35 -2.63 -23.46
C GLU A 57 7.28 -3.24 -22.57
N GLY A 58 7.35 -4.55 -22.29
CA GLY A 58 6.47 -5.22 -21.33
C GLY A 58 6.57 -4.62 -19.93
N LEU A 59 7.78 -4.27 -19.48
CA LEU A 59 8.02 -3.55 -18.23
C LEU A 59 7.31 -2.18 -18.23
N GLY A 60 7.40 -1.43 -19.32
CA GLY A 60 6.69 -0.16 -19.50
C GLY A 60 5.17 -0.30 -19.34
N GLN A 61 4.58 -1.36 -19.93
CA GLN A 61 3.15 -1.65 -19.76
C GLN A 61 2.79 -1.98 -18.31
N THR A 62 3.61 -2.77 -17.62
CA THR A 62 3.44 -3.05 -16.18
C THR A 62 3.44 -1.79 -15.33
N LEU A 63 4.38 -0.87 -15.59
CA LEU A 63 4.46 0.42 -14.88
C LEU A 63 3.26 1.32 -15.21
N LEU A 64 2.81 1.35 -16.46
CA LEU A 64 1.63 2.11 -16.88
C LEU A 64 0.36 1.58 -16.20
N LEU A 65 0.15 0.26 -16.18
CA LEU A 65 -0.96 -0.37 -15.47
C LEU A 65 -0.93 -0.07 -13.96
N THR A 66 0.26 -0.14 -13.36
CA THR A 66 0.43 0.20 -11.94
C THR A 66 0.07 1.64 -11.65
N LEU A 67 0.52 2.58 -12.50
CA LEU A 67 0.21 4.00 -12.37
C LEU A 67 -1.28 4.28 -12.53
N LEU A 68 -1.88 3.82 -13.63
CA LEU A 68 -3.31 4.04 -13.90
C LEU A 68 -4.18 3.37 -12.85
N GLY A 69 -3.89 2.11 -12.51
CA GLY A 69 -4.61 1.38 -11.46
C GLY A 69 -4.51 2.09 -10.10
N THR A 70 -3.33 2.63 -9.74
CA THR A 70 -3.15 3.40 -8.50
C THR A 70 -3.98 4.69 -8.52
N VAL A 71 -3.84 5.51 -9.56
CA VAL A 71 -4.53 6.82 -9.63
C VAL A 71 -6.04 6.62 -9.60
N LEU A 72 -6.55 5.72 -10.43
CA LEU A 72 -7.98 5.45 -10.49
C LEU A 72 -8.50 4.83 -9.19
N SER A 73 -7.75 3.90 -8.58
CA SER A 73 -8.17 3.30 -7.31
C SER A 73 -8.16 4.29 -6.15
N VAL A 74 -7.28 5.27 -6.13
CA VAL A 74 -7.30 6.35 -5.12
C VAL A 74 -8.53 7.24 -5.30
N ILE A 75 -8.89 7.58 -6.54
CA ILE A 75 -10.08 8.37 -6.83
C ILE A 75 -11.36 7.62 -6.44
N PHE A 76 -11.56 6.42 -7.00
CA PHE A 76 -12.78 5.63 -6.74
C PHE A 76 -12.82 5.11 -5.29
N GLY A 77 -11.71 4.66 -4.75
CA GLY A 77 -11.59 4.23 -3.35
C GLY A 77 -11.85 5.37 -2.37
N GLY A 78 -11.38 6.59 -2.70
CA GLY A 78 -11.71 7.80 -1.95
C GLY A 78 -13.20 8.09 -1.92
N LEU A 79 -13.87 8.03 -3.08
CA LEU A 79 -15.33 8.20 -3.18
C LEU A 79 -16.10 7.12 -2.39
N LEU A 80 -15.67 5.86 -2.49
CA LEU A 80 -16.23 4.75 -1.71
C LEU A 80 -16.04 4.92 -0.21
N ALA A 81 -14.86 5.39 0.22
CA ALA A 81 -14.59 5.67 1.63
C ALA A 81 -15.50 6.80 2.16
N LEU A 82 -15.68 7.87 1.38
CA LEU A 82 -16.60 8.95 1.74
C LEU A 82 -18.05 8.45 1.83
N ALA A 83 -18.48 7.61 0.89
CA ALA A 83 -19.80 6.98 0.93
C ALA A 83 -19.97 6.08 2.17
N ARG A 84 -18.93 5.31 2.55
CA ARG A 84 -18.91 4.47 3.76
C ARG A 84 -18.95 5.27 5.06
N LEU A 85 -18.36 6.45 5.08
CA LEU A 85 -18.34 7.36 6.23
C LEU A 85 -19.58 8.28 6.29
N SER A 86 -20.42 8.24 5.25
CA SER A 86 -21.66 9.02 5.20
C SER A 86 -22.68 8.55 6.23
N SER A 87 -23.45 9.49 6.78
CA SER A 87 -24.61 9.21 7.61
C SER A 87 -25.79 8.61 6.83
N SER A 88 -25.79 8.69 5.51
CA SER A 88 -26.80 8.08 4.67
C SER A 88 -26.64 6.56 4.63
N TRP A 89 -27.64 5.86 5.15
CA TRP A 89 -27.71 4.40 5.13
C TRP A 89 -27.56 3.83 3.70
N LEU A 90 -28.21 4.46 2.71
CA LEU A 90 -28.19 3.97 1.34
C LEU A 90 -26.76 4.01 0.75
N PHE A 91 -26.09 5.17 0.82
CA PHE A 91 -24.72 5.27 0.29
C PHE A 91 -23.73 4.37 1.05
N SER A 92 -23.86 4.29 2.37
CA SER A 92 -23.01 3.42 3.19
C SER A 92 -23.20 1.96 2.86
N SER A 93 -24.44 1.49 2.63
CA SER A 93 -24.75 0.08 2.32
C SER A 93 -24.29 -0.30 0.91
N LEU A 94 -24.50 0.57 -0.09
CA LEU A 94 -24.04 0.33 -1.46
C LEU A 94 -22.51 0.26 -1.52
N ALA A 95 -21.81 1.18 -0.87
CA ALA A 95 -20.36 1.16 -0.81
C ALA A 95 -19.84 -0.08 -0.05
N TRP A 96 -20.54 -0.49 1.02
CA TRP A 96 -20.20 -1.72 1.73
C TRP A 96 -20.34 -2.95 0.85
N GLY A 97 -21.45 -3.07 0.11
CA GLY A 97 -21.71 -4.18 -0.81
C GLY A 97 -20.62 -4.26 -1.90
N TYR A 98 -20.25 -3.12 -2.49
CA TYR A 98 -19.16 -3.04 -3.46
C TYR A 98 -17.83 -3.52 -2.86
N ILE A 99 -17.45 -2.98 -1.71
CA ILE A 99 -16.19 -3.32 -1.03
C ILE A 99 -16.16 -4.80 -0.66
N TRP A 100 -17.26 -5.33 -0.11
CA TRP A 100 -17.39 -6.75 0.22
C TRP A 100 -17.20 -7.62 -1.02
N LEU A 101 -17.88 -7.29 -2.12
CA LEU A 101 -17.82 -8.05 -3.37
C LEU A 101 -16.41 -8.12 -3.93
N PHE A 102 -15.79 -6.97 -4.18
CA PHE A 102 -14.48 -6.92 -4.86
C PHE A 102 -13.29 -7.35 -3.98
N ARG A 103 -13.43 -7.33 -2.66
CA ARG A 103 -12.43 -7.93 -1.74
C ARG A 103 -12.59 -9.43 -1.59
N SER A 104 -13.76 -9.98 -1.91
CA SER A 104 -14.02 -11.41 -1.82
C SER A 104 -13.69 -12.17 -3.10
N LEU A 105 -13.62 -11.48 -4.24
CA LEU A 105 -13.35 -12.10 -5.54
C LEU A 105 -11.84 -12.09 -5.86
N PRO A 106 -11.28 -13.21 -6.34
CA PRO A 106 -9.93 -13.22 -6.90
C PRO A 106 -9.82 -12.27 -8.11
N LEU A 107 -8.76 -11.48 -8.18
CA LEU A 107 -8.52 -10.53 -9.28
C LEU A 107 -8.61 -11.21 -10.66
N ILE A 108 -8.01 -12.39 -10.81
CA ILE A 108 -8.03 -13.13 -12.08
C ILE A 108 -9.45 -13.46 -12.54
N VAL A 109 -10.36 -13.78 -11.62
CA VAL A 109 -11.76 -14.08 -11.94
C VAL A 109 -12.46 -12.82 -12.44
N VAL A 110 -12.23 -11.68 -11.78
CA VAL A 110 -12.79 -10.39 -12.20
C VAL A 110 -12.31 -10.01 -13.60
N LEU A 111 -11.00 -10.19 -13.90
CA LEU A 111 -10.44 -9.92 -15.22
C LEU A 111 -11.08 -10.79 -16.31
N ILE A 112 -11.22 -12.09 -16.09
CA ILE A 112 -11.81 -13.02 -17.05
C ILE A 112 -13.28 -12.68 -17.31
N ILE A 113 -14.06 -12.39 -16.25
CA ILE A 113 -15.48 -12.03 -16.39
C ILE A 113 -15.61 -10.75 -17.20
N LEU A 114 -14.82 -9.70 -16.89
CA LEU A 114 -14.86 -8.44 -17.61
C LEU A 114 -14.46 -8.58 -19.09
N TYR A 115 -13.42 -9.36 -19.37
CA TYR A 115 -12.95 -9.58 -20.74
C TYR A 115 -13.98 -10.30 -21.60
N ASN A 116 -14.70 -11.26 -20.99
CA ASN A 116 -15.74 -12.02 -21.67
C ASN A 116 -17.12 -11.35 -21.55
N PHE A 117 -17.21 -10.11 -21.05
CA PHE A 117 -18.49 -9.45 -20.86
C PHE A 117 -19.25 -9.20 -22.14
N SER A 118 -18.54 -9.11 -23.28
CA SER A 118 -19.13 -9.04 -24.62
C SER A 118 -19.96 -10.26 -25.01
N TYR A 119 -19.73 -11.44 -24.41
CA TYR A 119 -20.59 -12.61 -24.63
C TYR A 119 -21.98 -12.47 -24.00
N LEU A 120 -22.10 -11.63 -22.96
CA LEU A 120 -23.36 -11.37 -22.28
C LEU A 120 -24.10 -10.16 -22.87
N TYR A 121 -23.33 -9.15 -23.31
CA TYR A 121 -23.86 -7.89 -23.81
C TYR A 121 -23.06 -7.43 -25.02
N ASP A 122 -23.65 -7.50 -26.21
CA ASP A 122 -23.00 -7.10 -27.45
C ASP A 122 -22.67 -5.61 -27.48
N THR A 123 -23.54 -4.79 -26.88
CA THR A 123 -23.42 -3.34 -26.84
C THR A 123 -23.66 -2.78 -25.43
N LEU A 124 -22.84 -1.80 -25.07
CA LEU A 124 -23.03 -0.96 -23.88
C LEU A 124 -23.70 0.34 -24.31
N SER A 125 -24.93 0.55 -23.87
CA SER A 125 -25.71 1.73 -24.22
C SER A 125 -25.86 2.66 -23.03
N LEU A 126 -25.59 3.95 -23.25
CA LEU A 126 -25.89 5.02 -22.30
C LEU A 126 -27.26 5.61 -22.66
N GLY A 127 -28.18 5.60 -21.72
CA GLY A 127 -29.54 6.08 -21.93
C GLY A 127 -30.35 6.08 -20.65
N ILE A 128 -31.66 6.35 -20.77
CA ILE A 128 -32.57 6.27 -19.63
C ILE A 128 -33.08 4.83 -19.52
N PRO A 129 -32.79 4.14 -18.40
CA PRO A 129 -33.23 2.76 -18.20
C PRO A 129 -34.75 2.62 -18.40
N PHE A 130 -35.19 1.55 -19.08
CA PHE A 130 -36.59 1.19 -19.30
C PHE A 130 -37.40 2.15 -20.25
N THR A 131 -36.78 3.17 -20.83
CA THR A 131 -37.51 4.12 -21.71
C THR A 131 -37.22 3.94 -23.20
N GLY A 132 -36.24 3.10 -23.56
CA GLY A 132 -35.79 2.95 -24.95
C GLY A 132 -34.98 4.16 -25.49
N VAL A 133 -34.76 5.20 -24.69
CA VAL A 133 -33.98 6.38 -25.10
C VAL A 133 -32.50 6.07 -24.89
N THR A 134 -31.73 5.99 -25.98
CA THR A 134 -30.27 5.79 -25.96
C THR A 134 -29.58 7.03 -26.52
N TRP A 135 -28.61 7.58 -25.78
CA TRP A 135 -27.77 8.72 -26.20
C TRP A 135 -26.52 8.29 -26.95
N ALA A 136 -25.97 7.15 -26.53
CA ALA A 136 -24.78 6.54 -27.15
C ALA A 136 -24.83 5.03 -26.98
N SER A 137 -24.30 4.30 -27.96
CA SER A 137 -24.15 2.85 -27.93
C SER A 137 -22.80 2.49 -28.51
N TYR A 138 -22.05 1.65 -27.78
CA TYR A 138 -20.72 1.19 -28.15
C TYR A 138 -20.68 -0.33 -28.14
N GLN A 139 -19.99 -0.91 -29.09
CA GLN A 139 -19.75 -2.36 -29.05
C GLN A 139 -18.90 -2.70 -27.82
N THR A 140 -19.34 -3.64 -27.02
CA THR A 140 -18.69 -4.02 -25.76
C THR A 140 -17.25 -4.47 -25.98
N ILE A 141 -16.99 -5.21 -27.05
CA ILE A 141 -15.66 -5.68 -27.41
C ILE A 141 -14.66 -4.56 -27.68
N ASN A 142 -15.13 -3.41 -28.19
CA ASN A 142 -14.28 -2.25 -28.44
C ASN A 142 -14.01 -1.44 -27.16
N VAL A 143 -14.95 -1.46 -26.22
CA VAL A 143 -14.81 -0.78 -24.92
C VAL A 143 -13.94 -1.60 -23.97
N LEU A 144 -14.19 -2.91 -23.90
CA LEU A 144 -13.49 -3.84 -23.03
C LEU A 144 -12.45 -4.67 -23.81
N GLY A 145 -11.52 -3.99 -24.50
CA GLY A 145 -10.32 -4.60 -25.05
C GLY A 145 -9.33 -5.02 -23.94
N GLN A 146 -8.23 -5.67 -24.29
CA GLN A 146 -7.24 -6.18 -23.32
C GLN A 146 -6.77 -5.13 -22.32
N PHE A 147 -6.33 -3.96 -22.80
CA PHE A 147 -5.80 -2.88 -21.97
C PHE A 147 -6.88 -2.25 -21.08
N SER A 148 -8.03 -1.88 -21.66
CA SER A 148 -9.12 -1.26 -20.89
C SER A 148 -9.69 -2.22 -19.84
N THR A 149 -9.84 -3.51 -20.17
CA THR A 149 -10.26 -4.53 -19.21
C THR A 149 -9.25 -4.67 -18.07
N ALA A 150 -7.95 -4.67 -18.36
CA ALA A 150 -6.90 -4.69 -17.35
C ALA A 150 -7.01 -3.49 -16.40
N VAL A 151 -7.09 -2.28 -16.95
CA VAL A 151 -7.22 -1.04 -16.16
C VAL A 151 -8.49 -1.05 -15.31
N VAL A 152 -9.64 -1.39 -15.90
CA VAL A 152 -10.92 -1.45 -15.17
C VAL A 152 -10.88 -2.51 -14.08
N GLY A 153 -10.47 -3.74 -14.40
CA GLY A 153 -10.43 -4.84 -13.42
C GLY A 153 -9.50 -4.57 -12.25
N LEU A 154 -8.29 -4.07 -12.53
CA LEU A 154 -7.35 -3.64 -11.49
C LEU A 154 -7.95 -2.52 -10.64
N THR A 155 -8.59 -1.52 -11.26
CA THR A 155 -9.22 -0.40 -10.56
C THR A 155 -10.36 -0.86 -9.66
N LEU A 156 -11.27 -1.71 -10.16
CA LEU A 156 -12.42 -2.20 -9.38
C LEU A 156 -11.96 -2.93 -8.10
N VAL A 157 -11.02 -3.85 -8.23
CA VAL A 157 -10.51 -4.60 -7.07
C VAL A 157 -9.72 -3.69 -6.15
N GLN A 158 -8.78 -2.91 -6.68
CA GLN A 158 -7.89 -2.08 -5.87
C GLN A 158 -8.62 -0.94 -5.15
N SER A 159 -9.68 -0.36 -5.77
CA SER A 159 -10.48 0.70 -5.12
C SER A 159 -11.19 0.21 -3.86
N ALA A 160 -11.58 -1.07 -3.80
CA ALA A 160 -12.19 -1.64 -2.61
C ALA A 160 -11.20 -1.75 -1.43
N TYR A 161 -9.95 -2.12 -1.69
CA TYR A 161 -8.89 -2.10 -0.67
C TYR A 161 -8.52 -0.68 -0.25
N THR A 162 -8.35 0.22 -1.22
CA THR A 162 -8.05 1.63 -0.96
C THR A 162 -9.15 2.32 -0.12
N ALA A 163 -10.41 2.01 -0.38
CA ALA A 163 -11.53 2.54 0.39
C ALA A 163 -11.46 2.17 1.87
N GLU A 164 -11.13 0.92 2.19
CA GLU A 164 -11.00 0.47 3.57
C GLU A 164 -9.77 1.06 4.27
N ILE A 165 -8.66 1.24 3.57
CA ILE A 165 -7.47 1.92 4.10
C ILE A 165 -7.81 3.37 4.45
N ILE A 166 -8.46 4.10 3.54
CA ILE A 166 -8.87 5.47 3.78
C ILE A 166 -9.85 5.54 4.95
N ARG A 167 -10.89 4.70 4.95
CA ARG A 167 -11.86 4.62 6.04
C ARG A 167 -11.19 4.32 7.39
N GLY A 168 -10.31 3.32 7.43
CA GLY A 168 -9.53 2.96 8.62
C GLY A 168 -8.65 4.10 9.13
N GLY A 169 -8.03 4.85 8.22
CA GLY A 169 -7.24 6.02 8.58
C GLY A 169 -8.06 7.14 9.24
N PHE A 170 -9.28 7.41 8.73
CA PHE A 170 -10.18 8.38 9.36
C PHE A 170 -10.70 7.92 10.73
N LEU A 171 -11.05 6.64 10.86
CA LEU A 171 -11.51 6.07 12.12
C LEU A 171 -10.38 5.92 13.16
N GLY A 172 -9.14 5.85 12.73
CA GLY A 172 -7.97 5.79 13.60
C GLY A 172 -7.57 7.12 14.23
N VAL A 173 -8.17 8.23 13.83
CA VAL A 173 -7.94 9.54 14.47
C VAL A 173 -8.70 9.59 15.79
N ASP A 174 -8.01 10.04 16.84
CA ASP A 174 -8.57 10.18 18.19
C ASP A 174 -9.90 10.95 18.19
N HIS A 175 -10.93 10.39 18.86
CA HIS A 175 -12.27 10.96 18.91
C HIS A 175 -12.30 12.34 19.55
N GLY A 176 -11.43 12.60 20.51
CA GLY A 176 -11.28 13.91 21.16
C GLY A 176 -10.90 15.02 20.17
N GLN A 177 -10.23 14.70 19.05
CA GLN A 177 -9.94 15.68 17.99
C GLN A 177 -11.22 16.13 17.28
N TYR A 178 -12.17 15.20 17.08
CA TYR A 178 -13.47 15.52 16.49
C TYR A 178 -14.31 16.37 17.45
N GLU A 179 -14.31 16.04 18.74
CA GLU A 179 -15.07 16.75 19.79
C GLU A 179 -14.52 18.15 20.03
N ALA A 180 -13.19 18.28 20.19
CA ALA A 180 -12.53 19.57 20.37
C ALA A 180 -12.77 20.52 19.19
N ALA A 181 -12.68 20.02 17.97
CA ALA A 181 -12.95 20.81 16.78
C ALA A 181 -14.43 21.23 16.67
N ALA A 182 -15.35 20.37 17.11
CA ALA A 182 -16.77 20.69 17.18
C ALA A 182 -17.07 21.73 18.25
N ALA A 183 -16.46 21.64 19.44
CA ALA A 183 -16.59 22.60 20.52
C ALA A 183 -16.10 24.01 20.13
N LEU A 184 -15.11 24.10 19.24
CA LEU A 184 -14.64 25.36 18.65
C LEU A 184 -15.57 25.90 17.54
N GLY A 185 -16.70 25.27 17.26
CA GLY A 185 -17.65 25.70 16.25
C GLY A 185 -17.13 25.56 14.80
N LEU A 186 -16.10 24.73 14.55
CA LEU A 186 -15.53 24.56 13.22
C LEU A 186 -16.51 23.82 12.30
N PRO A 187 -16.80 24.36 11.09
CA PRO A 187 -17.64 23.66 10.12
C PRO A 187 -16.99 22.35 9.72
N ALA A 188 -17.81 21.32 9.43
CA ALA A 188 -17.39 19.94 9.18
C ALA A 188 -16.24 19.82 8.16
N TRP A 189 -16.29 20.58 7.05
CA TRP A 189 -15.26 20.54 6.02
C TRP A 189 -13.89 21.07 6.51
N ARG A 190 -13.86 22.14 7.34
CA ARG A 190 -12.62 22.67 7.95
C ARG A 190 -12.05 21.68 8.96
N ARG A 191 -12.91 21.10 9.80
CA ARG A 191 -12.53 20.05 10.74
C ARG A 191 -11.87 18.89 9.99
N THR A 192 -12.54 18.38 8.95
CA THR A 192 -12.02 17.24 8.17
C THR A 192 -10.71 17.58 7.45
N LEU A 193 -10.64 18.67 6.70
CA LEU A 193 -9.45 18.96 5.86
C LEU A 193 -8.25 19.48 6.65
N ARG A 194 -8.47 20.24 7.74
CA ARG A 194 -7.37 20.90 8.47
C ARG A 194 -6.91 20.14 9.72
N ILE A 195 -7.75 19.31 10.31
CA ILE A 195 -7.45 18.63 11.58
C ILE A 195 -7.37 17.12 11.38
N ILE A 196 -8.43 16.53 10.83
CA ILE A 196 -8.56 15.06 10.76
C ILE A 196 -7.72 14.48 9.61
N LEU A 197 -7.86 14.99 8.39
CA LEU A 197 -7.17 14.46 7.21
C LEU A 197 -5.63 14.44 7.37
N PRO A 198 -4.96 15.49 7.87
CA PRO A 198 -3.51 15.43 8.07
C PRO A 198 -3.07 14.35 9.07
N GLN A 199 -3.91 14.04 10.06
CA GLN A 199 -3.66 12.95 11.00
C GLN A 199 -3.97 11.59 10.37
N ALA A 200 -5.10 11.44 9.69
CA ALA A 200 -5.49 10.24 8.97
C ALA A 200 -4.46 9.83 7.90
N LEU A 201 -3.91 10.81 7.16
CA LEU A 201 -2.89 10.56 6.12
C LEU A 201 -1.64 9.85 6.66
N ARG A 202 -1.31 10.02 7.94
CA ARG A 202 -0.16 9.33 8.55
C ARG A 202 -0.34 7.82 8.62
N THR A 203 -1.56 7.36 8.74
CA THR A 203 -1.93 5.93 8.72
C THR A 203 -2.25 5.46 7.30
N ILE A 204 -2.91 6.32 6.50
CA ILE A 204 -3.32 6.01 5.14
C ILE A 204 -2.11 5.82 4.22
N LEU A 205 -1.10 6.72 4.28
CA LEU A 205 0.01 6.70 3.33
C LEU A 205 0.88 5.43 3.43
N PRO A 206 1.33 4.97 4.61
CA PRO A 206 2.08 3.71 4.72
C PRO A 206 1.30 2.51 4.16
N SER A 207 0.04 2.37 4.56
CA SER A 207 -0.83 1.29 4.09
C SER A 207 -1.12 1.39 2.59
N GLY A 208 -1.32 2.61 2.08
CA GLY A 208 -1.53 2.89 0.65
C GLY A 208 -0.32 2.50 -0.20
N PHE A 209 0.90 2.78 0.25
CA PHE A 209 2.12 2.34 -0.45
C PHE A 209 2.24 0.81 -0.49
N ASN A 210 1.89 0.10 0.57
CA ASN A 210 1.86 -1.36 0.57
C ASN A 210 0.88 -1.89 -0.49
N GLU A 211 -0.27 -1.23 -0.67
CA GLU A 211 -1.23 -1.58 -1.71
C GLU A 211 -0.70 -1.27 -3.13
N ILE A 212 0.03 -0.18 -3.32
CA ILE A 212 0.68 0.12 -4.61
C ILE A 212 1.70 -0.96 -4.98
N ILE A 213 2.52 -1.39 -4.01
CA ILE A 213 3.49 -2.49 -4.20
C ILE A 213 2.75 -3.80 -4.51
N SER A 214 1.64 -4.06 -3.85
CA SER A 214 0.79 -5.23 -4.11
C SER A 214 0.18 -5.17 -5.52
N LEU A 215 -0.35 -4.01 -5.92
CA LEU A 215 -0.91 -3.77 -7.25
C LEU A 215 0.15 -3.98 -8.35
N ALA A 216 1.37 -3.46 -8.16
CA ALA A 216 2.46 -3.64 -9.12
C ALA A 216 2.78 -5.12 -9.38
N LYS A 217 2.72 -5.97 -8.35
CA LYS A 217 2.84 -7.43 -8.52
C LYS A 217 1.56 -8.05 -9.09
N GLY A 218 0.41 -7.51 -8.71
CA GLY A 218 -0.90 -7.94 -9.18
C GLY A 218 -1.11 -7.76 -10.68
N THR A 219 -0.40 -6.80 -11.33
CA THR A 219 -0.46 -6.62 -12.78
C THR A 219 -0.06 -7.90 -13.54
N ALA A 220 0.78 -8.76 -12.96
CA ALA A 220 1.11 -10.05 -13.56
C ALA A 220 -0.12 -10.91 -13.85
N MET A 221 -1.22 -10.78 -13.06
CA MET A 221 -2.46 -11.53 -13.30
C MET A 221 -3.15 -11.15 -14.61
N VAL A 222 -2.79 -9.99 -15.19
CA VAL A 222 -3.33 -9.51 -16.47
C VAL A 222 -2.88 -10.41 -17.65
N TYR A 223 -1.87 -11.25 -17.47
CA TYR A 223 -1.41 -12.22 -18.49
C TYR A 223 -2.58 -13.05 -19.06
N VAL A 224 -3.61 -13.31 -18.25
CA VAL A 224 -4.80 -14.09 -18.64
C VAL A 224 -5.58 -13.43 -19.79
N LEU A 225 -5.43 -12.11 -19.97
CA LEU A 225 -6.02 -11.35 -21.07
C LEU A 225 -5.16 -11.37 -22.35
N ALA A 226 -4.03 -12.08 -22.34
CA ALA A 226 -3.02 -12.06 -23.40
C ALA A 226 -2.48 -10.64 -23.69
N MET A 227 -2.47 -9.75 -22.69
CA MET A 227 -1.94 -8.40 -22.80
C MET A 227 -0.42 -8.42 -22.62
N PRO A 228 0.38 -7.76 -23.51
CA PRO A 228 1.84 -7.81 -23.48
C PRO A 228 2.44 -6.91 -22.37
N GLU A 229 2.11 -7.19 -21.10
CA GLU A 229 2.81 -6.68 -19.94
C GLU A 229 4.04 -7.58 -19.64
N LEU A 230 4.83 -7.26 -18.62
CA LEU A 230 6.11 -7.92 -18.34
C LEU A 230 6.00 -9.45 -18.25
N PHE A 231 5.06 -9.98 -17.47
CA PHE A 231 4.97 -11.42 -17.23
C PHE A 231 4.48 -12.17 -18.47
N TYR A 232 3.46 -11.65 -19.17
CA TYR A 232 2.98 -12.24 -20.41
C TYR A 232 4.05 -12.20 -21.51
N THR A 233 4.79 -11.10 -21.64
CA THR A 233 5.91 -10.98 -22.59
C THR A 233 6.96 -12.06 -22.33
N ILE A 234 7.35 -12.24 -21.07
CA ILE A 234 8.28 -13.31 -20.66
C ILE A 234 7.72 -14.68 -21.02
N GLN A 235 6.44 -14.92 -20.74
CA GLN A 235 5.76 -16.18 -21.05
C GLN A 235 5.77 -16.48 -22.55
N MET A 236 5.49 -15.49 -23.36
CA MET A 236 5.52 -15.63 -24.83
C MET A 236 6.92 -16.01 -25.35
N ILE A 237 7.97 -15.43 -24.76
CA ILE A 237 9.35 -15.71 -25.15
C ILE A 237 9.72 -17.13 -24.72
N TYR A 238 9.54 -17.51 -23.44
CA TYR A 238 9.97 -18.83 -23.00
C TYR A 238 9.14 -19.98 -23.62
N ASN A 239 7.89 -19.77 -23.99
CA ASN A 239 7.10 -20.76 -24.73
C ASN A 239 7.68 -21.02 -26.13
N ARG A 240 8.34 -20.03 -26.73
CA ARG A 240 8.97 -20.14 -28.04
C ARG A 240 10.42 -20.67 -27.98
N THR A 241 11.20 -20.19 -27.00
CA THR A 241 12.62 -20.48 -26.87
C THR A 241 12.93 -21.69 -25.99
N GLN A 242 11.96 -22.11 -25.16
CA GLN A 242 12.11 -23.14 -24.13
C GLN A 242 13.09 -22.74 -22.99
N GLU A 243 13.53 -21.49 -22.94
CA GLU A 243 14.42 -20.92 -21.93
C GLU A 243 13.64 -20.47 -20.67
N VAL A 244 12.90 -21.40 -20.03
CA VAL A 244 11.90 -21.07 -19.01
C VAL A 244 12.53 -20.46 -17.76
N ILE A 245 13.54 -21.12 -17.18
CA ILE A 245 14.13 -20.67 -15.89
C ILE A 245 14.82 -19.32 -16.02
N PRO A 246 15.74 -19.09 -16.99
CA PRO A 246 16.40 -17.79 -17.09
C PRO A 246 15.43 -16.64 -17.36
N LEU A 247 14.37 -16.84 -18.15
CA LEU A 247 13.37 -15.83 -18.43
C LEU A 247 12.47 -15.53 -17.22
N LEU A 248 12.08 -16.54 -16.45
CA LEU A 248 11.38 -16.31 -15.17
C LEU A 248 12.26 -15.55 -14.16
N MET A 249 13.58 -15.78 -14.17
CA MET A 249 14.52 -15.00 -13.36
C MET A 249 14.59 -13.54 -13.82
N VAL A 250 14.56 -13.26 -15.13
CA VAL A 250 14.47 -11.89 -15.64
C VAL A 250 13.23 -11.20 -15.10
N GLY A 251 12.06 -11.86 -15.16
CA GLY A 251 10.83 -11.33 -14.59
C GLY A 251 10.92 -11.07 -13.08
N ALA A 252 11.41 -12.07 -12.35
CA ALA A 252 11.59 -11.94 -10.90
C ALA A 252 12.51 -10.77 -10.53
N ALA A 253 13.62 -10.59 -11.27
CA ALA A 253 14.55 -9.50 -11.04
C ALA A 253 13.92 -8.13 -11.35
N TRP A 254 13.14 -7.99 -12.42
CA TRP A 254 12.44 -6.75 -12.72
C TRP A 254 11.32 -6.44 -11.70
N TYR A 255 10.52 -7.44 -11.27
CA TYR A 255 9.54 -7.23 -10.19
C TYR A 255 10.22 -6.87 -8.87
N LEU A 256 11.37 -7.47 -8.56
CA LEU A 256 12.18 -7.10 -7.40
C LEU A 256 12.68 -5.65 -7.51
N ALA A 257 13.14 -5.23 -8.68
CA ALA A 257 13.57 -3.85 -8.92
C ALA A 257 12.42 -2.86 -8.72
N ILE A 258 11.24 -3.09 -9.34
CA ILE A 258 10.06 -2.25 -9.20
C ILE A 258 9.65 -2.13 -7.71
N THR A 259 9.50 -3.28 -7.04
CA THR A 259 9.06 -3.30 -5.64
C THR A 259 10.09 -2.68 -4.71
N SER A 260 11.38 -2.82 -5.00
CA SER A 260 12.46 -2.17 -4.23
C SER A 260 12.42 -0.65 -4.37
N VAL A 261 12.22 -0.14 -5.59
CA VAL A 261 12.07 1.31 -5.83
C VAL A 261 10.84 1.85 -5.11
N LEU A 262 9.70 1.17 -5.23
CA LEU A 262 8.46 1.58 -4.54
C LEU A 262 8.64 1.54 -3.01
N SER A 263 9.31 0.51 -2.47
CA SER A 263 9.61 0.40 -1.03
C SER A 263 10.57 1.50 -0.55
N ALA A 264 11.54 1.89 -1.37
CA ALA A 264 12.43 3.01 -1.05
C ALA A 264 11.65 4.34 -1.01
N ILE A 265 10.73 4.57 -1.94
CA ILE A 265 9.84 5.74 -1.94
C ILE A 265 8.95 5.72 -0.69
N GLN A 266 8.34 4.58 -0.37
CA GLN A 266 7.55 4.38 0.85
C GLN A 266 8.35 4.79 2.09
N TYR A 267 9.56 4.25 2.26
CA TYR A 267 10.44 4.56 3.38
C TYR A 267 10.75 6.07 3.51
N LEU A 268 11.01 6.74 2.38
CA LEU A 268 11.27 8.18 2.39
C LEU A 268 10.04 8.97 2.84
N VAL A 269 8.84 8.59 2.40
CA VAL A 269 7.57 9.22 2.80
C VAL A 269 7.32 8.99 4.30
N GLU A 270 7.43 7.76 4.78
CA GLU A 270 7.25 7.43 6.21
C GLU A 270 8.23 8.18 7.10
N ARG A 271 9.49 8.26 6.68
CA ARG A 271 10.52 9.03 7.41
C ARG A 271 10.19 10.52 7.46
N GLY A 272 9.59 11.07 6.39
CA GLY A 272 9.10 12.45 6.35
C GLY A 272 7.99 12.69 7.37
N LEU A 273 7.01 11.78 7.42
CA LEU A 273 5.88 11.85 8.35
C LEU A 273 6.33 11.76 9.82
N ALA A 274 7.21 10.80 10.13
CA ALA A 274 7.74 10.61 11.50
C ALA A 274 8.54 11.83 11.99
N ARG A 275 9.28 12.51 11.13
CA ARG A 275 9.99 13.77 11.49
C ARG A 275 9.03 14.90 11.83
N SER A 276 7.92 15.01 11.10
CA SER A 276 6.87 16.01 11.37
C SER A 276 6.24 15.80 12.76
N GLU A 277 5.99 14.56 13.16
CA GLU A 277 5.47 14.22 14.49
C GLU A 277 6.40 14.65 15.62
N ARG A 278 7.68 14.30 15.52
CA ARG A 278 8.68 14.67 16.54
C ARG A 278 8.78 16.19 16.71
N ARG A 279 8.72 16.95 15.62
CA ARG A 279 8.72 18.42 15.69
C ARG A 279 7.47 18.96 16.37
N SER A 280 6.29 18.42 16.05
CA SER A 280 5.02 18.84 16.68
C SER A 280 4.99 18.49 18.17
N ALA A 281 5.45 17.31 18.57
CA ALA A 281 5.53 16.88 19.96
C ALA A 281 6.50 17.75 20.78
N VAL A 282 7.67 18.09 20.24
CA VAL A 282 8.66 18.97 20.90
C VAL A 282 8.10 20.38 21.09
N ASN A 283 7.43 20.93 20.07
CA ASN A 283 6.83 22.27 20.15
C ASN A 283 5.68 22.30 21.16
N SER A 284 4.84 21.26 21.22
CA SER A 284 3.77 21.12 22.22
C SER A 284 4.34 21.02 23.64
N ALA A 285 5.35 20.19 23.86
CA ALA A 285 6.02 20.07 25.16
C ALA A 285 6.71 21.38 25.61
N ARG A 286 7.25 22.15 24.66
CA ARG A 286 7.86 23.47 24.93
C ARG A 286 6.80 24.50 25.31
N SER A 287 5.67 24.54 24.61
CA SER A 287 4.58 25.48 24.93
C SER A 287 3.91 25.16 26.27
N SER A 288 3.74 23.88 26.61
CA SER A 288 3.19 23.47 27.91
C SER A 288 4.10 23.84 29.07
N ARG A 289 5.43 23.79 28.92
CA ARG A 289 6.40 24.24 29.94
C ARG A 289 6.38 25.76 30.14
N LEU A 290 6.19 26.53 29.06
CA LEU A 290 6.12 27.98 29.12
C LEU A 290 4.83 28.48 29.76
N ASN A 291 3.73 27.71 29.67
CA ASN A 291 2.44 28.01 30.24
C ASN A 291 2.21 27.43 31.64
N GLN A 292 3.17 26.74 32.26
CA GLN A 292 3.07 26.38 33.66
C GLN A 292 3.32 27.65 34.50
N PRO A 293 2.33 28.12 35.27
CA PRO A 293 2.57 29.22 36.21
C PRO A 293 3.69 28.78 37.14
N ALA A 294 4.65 29.68 37.38
CA ALA A 294 5.73 29.44 38.31
C ALA A 294 5.15 28.88 39.61
N ARG A 295 5.45 27.60 39.87
CA ARG A 295 5.04 26.97 41.12
C ARG A 295 5.62 27.85 42.22
N GLN A 296 4.76 28.62 42.87
CA GLN A 296 5.15 29.42 44.00
C GLN A 296 5.92 28.49 44.95
N ALA A 297 7.20 28.78 45.13
CA ALA A 297 8.01 28.15 46.15
C ALA A 297 7.34 28.54 47.47
N GLN A 298 6.58 27.64 48.07
CA GLN A 298 6.13 27.81 49.45
C GLN A 298 7.40 27.83 50.31
N PRO A 299 7.60 28.91 51.10
CA PRO A 299 8.71 28.94 52.05
C PRO A 299 8.49 27.83 53.10
N GLN A 300 9.41 26.90 53.20
CA GLN A 300 9.46 25.87 54.26
C GLN A 300 9.79 26.42 55.65
N GLU A 301 9.44 27.68 55.95
CA GLU A 301 9.82 28.32 57.23
C GLU A 301 8.71 28.35 58.31
N ALA A 302 7.56 27.67 58.09
CA ALA A 302 6.47 27.76 59.06
C ALA A 302 6.31 26.51 59.99
N VAL A 303 7.15 25.51 59.94
CA VAL A 303 7.00 24.27 60.75
C VAL A 303 7.88 24.23 62.00
N HIS A 304 8.84 25.14 62.18
CA HIS A 304 9.71 25.13 63.35
C HIS A 304 9.30 26.11 64.50
N ALA A 305 8.20 26.81 64.37
CA ALA A 305 7.77 27.81 65.40
C ALA A 305 6.63 27.33 66.32
N GLN A 306 6.23 26.07 66.30
CA GLN A 306 5.17 25.53 67.20
C GLN A 306 5.62 24.40 68.12
N LEU A 307 6.94 24.20 68.35
CA LEU A 307 7.45 23.28 69.35
C LEU A 307 8.53 23.96 70.21
N SER A 308 8.23 25.13 70.80
CA SER A 308 8.95 25.69 71.93
C SER A 308 7.97 26.24 72.94
#